data_f2860b838c5fc2a5fe5a90c58512e0ae
#
_entry.id   f2860b838c5fc2a5fe5a90c58512e0ae
#
_cell.length_a   1.000
_cell.length_b   1.000
_cell.length_c   1.000
_cell.angle_alpha   90.00
_cell.angle_beta   90.00
_cell.angle_gamma   90.00
#
_symmetry.space_group_name_H-M   'P 1'
#
loop_
_entity.id
_entity.type
_entity.pdbx_description
1 polymer ?
#
loop_
_entity_poly.entity_id
_entity_poly.type
_entity_poly.pdbx_seq_one_letter_code
_entity_poly.pdbx_strand_id
1 'polypeptide(L)'
;MEKSFCSPLDITQIEQNFSEINPALTEAEALYEANRCLYCYDAPCTRACPTHIDVPSFIKKIASGNLQGSARVIFDANPIGATCARVCPVDVLCEGACVEKTLLQKPIEIGRLQRYATDHAMEGGKQLFTKGEPNGKSVGIVGSGPAGLACAMYLARLGYDVTVYERRALPGGLDTYGMAEYKMSQSVSQAEVEQVAQLGVRFLLNTKVVAAAPDDEVLGEINRVSFDLLQEWHDAVFLAVGLGETNKLNIPGEEMDGVVDALHFIEKVKTRDWKSVPLGKSVAVIGAGNTAIDAVTQAKRLGAERVTMVYRRSEKDIPAYDYEYELAKKDGVEFVWQAAPVGILAGENGSALSLRCEKTDGSLQLLDISCDMIIKAVGQQKMRSFFEKVAGVETDEKGRVVVNENMQTSKPGIFAGGDCVNGGAEAVDASQMGKLAAQGIHIALTGEDIRFAGDRQAKI
;
A
#
# COMPACT_ATOMS: atom_id res chain seq x y z
N MET A 1 31.20 10.50 -3.13
CA MET A 1 31.24 9.08 -3.54
C MET A 1 30.47 8.32 -2.47
N GLU A 2 29.25 7.87 -2.78
CA GLU A 2 28.53 6.96 -1.89
C GLU A 2 29.44 5.76 -1.61
N LYS A 3 29.83 5.55 -0.37
CA LYS A 3 30.36 4.26 0.06
C LYS A 3 29.21 3.28 0.03
N SER A 4 28.93 2.72 -1.12
CA SER A 4 27.96 1.67 -1.27
C SER A 4 28.55 0.38 -0.71
N PHE A 5 28.35 0.14 0.58
CA PHE A 5 28.39 -1.22 1.07
C PHE A 5 27.22 -1.93 0.40
N CYS A 6 27.50 -2.92 -0.40
CA CYS A 6 26.51 -3.76 -1.01
C CYS A 6 26.39 -5.05 -0.22
N SER A 7 25.27 -5.77 -0.41
CA SER A 7 25.08 -7.06 0.24
C SER A 7 26.30 -7.97 0.12
N PRO A 8 26.82 -8.53 1.22
CA PRO A 8 27.93 -9.49 1.21
C PRO A 8 27.50 -10.88 0.70
N LEU A 9 26.19 -11.17 0.68
CA LEU A 9 25.62 -12.45 0.31
C LEU A 9 25.70 -12.65 -1.21
N ASP A 10 25.77 -13.90 -1.66
CA ASP A 10 25.56 -14.22 -3.08
C ASP A 10 24.08 -14.08 -3.47
N ILE A 11 23.80 -14.01 -4.77
CA ILE A 11 22.46 -13.78 -5.27
C ILE A 11 21.49 -14.90 -4.89
N THR A 12 21.96 -16.15 -4.91
CA THR A 12 21.13 -17.32 -4.56
C THR A 12 20.69 -17.26 -3.11
N GLN A 13 21.58 -16.83 -2.21
CA GLN A 13 21.24 -16.67 -0.80
C GLN A 13 20.26 -15.53 -0.60
N ILE A 14 20.39 -14.42 -1.35
CA ILE A 14 19.41 -13.32 -1.28
C ILE A 14 18.05 -13.78 -1.78
N GLU A 15 17.98 -14.49 -2.91
CA GLU A 15 16.72 -15.04 -3.43
C GLU A 15 16.02 -15.96 -2.42
N GLN A 16 16.79 -16.82 -1.73
CA GLN A 16 16.25 -17.66 -0.66
C GLN A 16 15.73 -16.82 0.52
N ASN A 17 16.48 -15.80 0.93
CA ASN A 17 16.08 -14.92 2.03
C ASN A 17 14.82 -14.12 1.71
N PHE A 18 14.61 -13.76 0.43
CA PHE A 18 13.43 -13.02 -0.04
C PHE A 18 12.30 -13.94 -0.55
N SER A 19 12.40 -15.26 -0.34
CA SER A 19 11.28 -16.15 -0.62
C SER A 19 10.01 -15.69 0.08
N GLU A 20 8.87 -15.91 -0.57
CA GLU A 20 7.58 -15.50 -0.02
C GLU A 20 7.28 -16.18 1.32
N ILE A 21 6.85 -15.37 2.29
CA ILE A 21 6.50 -15.87 3.64
C ILE A 21 5.23 -16.72 3.65
N ASN A 22 4.31 -16.46 2.71
CA ASN A 22 3.08 -17.20 2.53
C ASN A 22 3.03 -17.77 1.10
N PRO A 23 3.65 -18.91 0.80
CA PRO A 23 3.68 -19.46 -0.56
C PRO A 23 2.27 -19.83 -1.04
N ALA A 24 2.09 -19.86 -2.36
CA ALA A 24 0.83 -20.28 -2.98
C ALA A 24 0.42 -21.69 -2.52
N LEU A 25 -0.90 -21.93 -2.43
CA LEU A 25 -1.44 -23.28 -2.23
C LEU A 25 -1.29 -24.09 -3.53
N THR A 26 -0.97 -25.36 -3.39
CA THR A 26 -1.17 -26.33 -4.46
C THR A 26 -2.67 -26.56 -4.69
N GLU A 27 -3.03 -27.13 -5.83
CA GLU A 27 -4.44 -27.47 -6.14
C GLU A 27 -5.06 -28.35 -5.06
N ALA A 28 -4.34 -29.38 -4.60
CA ALA A 28 -4.83 -30.29 -3.57
C ALA A 28 -5.05 -29.59 -2.22
N GLU A 29 -4.13 -28.71 -1.81
CA GLU A 29 -4.27 -27.89 -0.61
C GLU A 29 -5.42 -26.91 -0.72
N ALA A 30 -5.57 -26.23 -1.85
CA ALA A 30 -6.64 -25.28 -2.09
C ALA A 30 -8.03 -25.97 -2.06
N LEU A 31 -8.17 -27.14 -2.66
CA LEU A 31 -9.40 -27.93 -2.62
C LEU A 31 -9.70 -28.42 -1.20
N TYR A 32 -8.70 -28.91 -0.47
CA TYR A 32 -8.85 -29.33 0.91
C TYR A 32 -9.33 -28.16 1.79
N GLU A 33 -8.66 -27.02 1.71
CA GLU A 33 -8.96 -25.85 2.51
C GLU A 33 -10.32 -25.23 2.15
N ALA A 34 -10.66 -25.17 0.86
CA ALA A 34 -11.95 -24.68 0.39
C ALA A 34 -13.13 -25.53 0.91
N ASN A 35 -12.95 -26.86 1.03
CA ASN A 35 -13.96 -27.77 1.55
C ASN A 35 -14.14 -27.70 3.07
N ARG A 36 -13.24 -27.06 3.80
CA ARG A 36 -13.41 -26.77 5.24
C ARG A 36 -14.40 -25.62 5.48
N CYS A 37 -14.64 -24.77 4.48
CA CYS A 37 -15.52 -23.61 4.61
C CYS A 37 -16.96 -24.05 4.91
N LEU A 38 -17.58 -23.44 5.93
CA LEU A 38 -18.96 -23.72 6.32
C LEU A 38 -20.01 -23.02 5.44
N TYR A 39 -19.57 -22.15 4.54
CA TYR A 39 -20.45 -21.35 3.67
C TYR A 39 -21.56 -20.61 4.44
N CYS A 40 -21.16 -19.93 5.54
CA CYS A 40 -22.08 -19.24 6.45
C CYS A 40 -22.96 -18.25 5.70
N TYR A 41 -24.26 -18.25 6.01
CA TYR A 41 -25.23 -17.35 5.37
C TYR A 41 -24.96 -15.87 5.71
N ASP A 42 -24.69 -15.57 6.97
CA ASP A 42 -24.40 -14.23 7.48
C ASP A 42 -22.94 -13.79 7.27
N ALA A 43 -22.09 -14.71 6.82
CA ALA A 43 -20.69 -14.54 6.40
C ALA A 43 -19.91 -13.44 7.16
N PRO A 44 -19.52 -13.65 8.44
CA PRO A 44 -18.78 -12.63 9.20
C PRO A 44 -17.48 -12.21 8.51
N CYS A 45 -16.81 -13.13 7.79
CA CYS A 45 -15.61 -12.86 7.00
C CYS A 45 -15.86 -11.86 5.85
N THR A 46 -17.04 -11.91 5.21
CA THR A 46 -17.44 -10.91 4.18
C THR A 46 -17.64 -9.53 4.82
N ARG A 47 -18.30 -9.47 5.99
CA ARG A 47 -18.50 -8.19 6.70
C ARG A 47 -17.22 -7.59 7.23
N ALA A 48 -16.25 -8.43 7.62
CA ALA A 48 -14.95 -7.97 8.08
C ALA A 48 -14.02 -7.52 6.95
N CYS A 49 -14.33 -7.83 5.70
CA CYS A 49 -13.59 -7.33 4.55
C CYS A 49 -14.06 -5.91 4.21
N PRO A 50 -13.19 -4.89 4.20
CA PRO A 50 -13.60 -3.51 3.89
C PRO A 50 -14.28 -3.35 2.51
N THR A 51 -13.87 -4.15 1.50
CA THR A 51 -14.50 -4.16 0.17
C THR A 51 -15.65 -5.15 0.05
N HIS A 52 -16.00 -5.87 1.13
CA HIS A 52 -17.08 -6.85 1.20
C HIS A 52 -17.02 -7.93 0.12
N ILE A 53 -15.84 -8.51 -0.13
CA ILE A 53 -15.71 -9.66 -1.03
C ILE A 53 -16.62 -10.78 -0.52
N ASP A 54 -17.45 -11.37 -1.40
CA ASP A 54 -18.27 -12.52 -1.05
C ASP A 54 -17.41 -13.77 -0.86
N VAL A 55 -16.85 -13.90 0.37
CA VAL A 55 -15.91 -14.95 0.73
C VAL A 55 -16.49 -16.35 0.55
N PRO A 56 -17.70 -16.68 1.05
CA PRO A 56 -18.28 -18.00 0.80
C PRO A 56 -18.46 -18.34 -0.67
N SER A 57 -18.84 -17.34 -1.48
CA SER A 57 -19.09 -17.55 -2.92
C SER A 57 -17.80 -17.87 -3.66
N PHE A 58 -16.71 -17.11 -3.43
CA PHE A 58 -15.46 -17.39 -4.15
C PHE A 58 -14.84 -18.72 -3.70
N ILE A 59 -14.88 -19.05 -2.41
CA ILE A 59 -14.38 -20.32 -1.89
C ILE A 59 -15.17 -21.51 -2.46
N LYS A 60 -16.50 -21.40 -2.52
CA LYS A 60 -17.35 -22.44 -3.12
C LYS A 60 -17.01 -22.68 -4.59
N LYS A 61 -16.64 -21.63 -5.32
CA LYS A 61 -16.21 -21.74 -6.71
C LYS A 61 -14.86 -22.45 -6.84
N ILE A 62 -13.92 -22.23 -5.92
CA ILE A 62 -12.67 -23.01 -5.85
C ILE A 62 -13.00 -24.49 -5.64
N ALA A 63 -13.82 -24.81 -4.63
CA ALA A 63 -14.21 -26.20 -4.32
C ALA A 63 -14.91 -26.90 -5.50
N SER A 64 -15.54 -26.18 -6.42
CA SER A 64 -16.19 -26.73 -7.60
C SER A 64 -15.34 -26.64 -8.88
N GLY A 65 -14.08 -26.25 -8.80
CA GLY A 65 -13.16 -26.12 -9.95
C GLY A 65 -13.41 -24.89 -10.84
N ASN A 66 -14.30 -23.98 -10.45
CA ASN A 66 -14.61 -22.77 -11.22
C ASN A 66 -13.69 -21.61 -10.78
N LEU A 67 -12.39 -21.71 -11.07
CA LEU A 67 -11.40 -20.73 -10.63
C LEU A 67 -11.59 -19.35 -11.26
N GLN A 68 -11.95 -19.29 -12.54
CA GLN A 68 -12.24 -18.02 -13.20
C GLN A 68 -13.46 -17.31 -12.60
N GLY A 69 -14.50 -18.05 -12.28
CA GLY A 69 -15.68 -17.52 -11.56
C GLY A 69 -15.35 -17.08 -10.15
N SER A 70 -14.41 -17.77 -9.48
CA SER A 70 -13.88 -17.38 -8.17
C SER A 70 -13.15 -16.04 -8.23
N ALA A 71 -12.17 -15.91 -9.12
CA ALA A 71 -11.45 -14.66 -9.33
C ALA A 71 -12.37 -13.49 -9.72
N ARG A 72 -13.39 -13.75 -10.54
CA ARG A 72 -14.37 -12.74 -10.92
C ARG A 72 -15.14 -12.20 -9.69
N VAL A 73 -15.52 -13.05 -8.74
CA VAL A 73 -16.17 -12.60 -7.48
C VAL A 73 -15.24 -11.69 -6.69
N ILE A 74 -13.95 -12.05 -6.60
CA ILE A 74 -12.96 -11.29 -5.86
C ILE A 74 -12.76 -9.91 -6.52
N PHE A 75 -12.38 -9.89 -7.79
CA PHE A 75 -12.05 -8.65 -8.51
C PHE A 75 -13.27 -7.77 -8.78
N ASP A 76 -14.49 -8.32 -8.80
CA ASP A 76 -15.73 -7.52 -8.90
C ASP A 76 -15.95 -6.66 -7.65
N ALA A 77 -15.55 -7.15 -6.48
CA ALA A 77 -15.66 -6.42 -5.22
C ALA A 77 -14.39 -5.61 -4.89
N ASN A 78 -13.20 -6.06 -5.35
CA ASN A 78 -11.92 -5.42 -5.04
C ASN A 78 -10.92 -5.57 -6.20
N PRO A 79 -10.66 -4.49 -6.97
CA PRO A 79 -9.73 -4.52 -8.10
C PRO A 79 -8.29 -4.90 -7.78
N ILE A 80 -7.87 -4.72 -6.52
CA ILE A 80 -6.55 -5.13 -6.03
C ILE A 80 -6.65 -6.42 -5.18
N GLY A 81 -7.48 -7.35 -5.61
CA GLY A 81 -7.74 -8.59 -4.89
C GLY A 81 -6.52 -9.50 -4.73
N ALA A 82 -5.60 -9.52 -5.67
CA ALA A 82 -4.37 -10.29 -5.61
C ALA A 82 -3.34 -9.68 -4.64
N THR A 83 -3.22 -8.35 -4.63
CA THR A 83 -2.46 -7.60 -3.61
C THR A 83 -3.02 -7.88 -2.23
N CYS A 84 -4.33 -7.69 -2.01
CA CYS A 84 -4.99 -7.92 -0.72
C CYS A 84 -4.83 -9.36 -0.23
N ALA A 85 -4.82 -10.34 -1.11
CA ALA A 85 -4.60 -11.75 -0.77
C ALA A 85 -3.23 -12.03 -0.14
N ARG A 86 -2.26 -11.12 -0.34
CA ARG A 86 -0.87 -11.25 0.13
C ARG A 86 -0.54 -10.35 1.32
N VAL A 87 -1.12 -9.14 1.34
CA VAL A 87 -0.69 -8.08 2.28
C VAL A 87 -1.74 -7.65 3.29
N CYS A 88 -3.02 -8.04 3.13
CA CYS A 88 -4.02 -7.76 4.15
C CYS A 88 -3.67 -8.42 5.49
N PRO A 89 -3.88 -7.75 6.62
CA PRO A 89 -3.77 -8.35 7.94
C PRO A 89 -4.99 -9.24 8.21
N VAL A 90 -5.03 -10.41 7.57
CA VAL A 90 -6.20 -11.30 7.56
C VAL A 90 -6.65 -11.74 8.96
N ASP A 91 -5.70 -11.81 9.92
CA ASP A 91 -5.94 -12.21 11.32
C ASP A 91 -6.87 -11.23 12.08
N VAL A 92 -6.90 -9.96 11.66
CA VAL A 92 -7.77 -8.93 12.22
C VAL A 92 -8.92 -8.56 11.27
N LEU A 93 -8.94 -9.11 10.07
CA LEU A 93 -10.00 -8.95 9.06
C LEU A 93 -10.77 -10.26 8.84
N CYS A 94 -10.77 -10.77 7.61
CA CYS A 94 -11.61 -11.89 7.19
C CYS A 94 -11.35 -13.20 7.95
N GLU A 95 -10.10 -13.59 8.14
CA GLU A 95 -9.75 -14.81 8.90
C GLU A 95 -9.98 -14.61 10.39
N GLY A 96 -9.73 -13.39 10.91
CA GLY A 96 -10.05 -13.02 12.28
C GLY A 96 -11.52 -13.17 12.64
N ALA A 97 -12.41 -12.91 11.68
CA ALA A 97 -13.86 -13.04 11.83
C ALA A 97 -14.40 -14.42 11.42
N CYS A 98 -13.54 -15.33 10.97
CA CYS A 98 -13.98 -16.65 10.52
C CYS A 98 -14.58 -17.48 11.68
N VAL A 99 -15.75 -18.11 11.47
CA VAL A 99 -16.42 -18.96 12.46
C VAL A 99 -15.54 -20.12 12.89
N GLU A 100 -14.77 -20.72 11.99
CA GLU A 100 -13.82 -21.81 12.28
C GLU A 100 -12.69 -21.40 13.24
N LYS A 101 -12.38 -20.10 13.32
CA LYS A 101 -11.43 -19.59 14.35
C LYS A 101 -11.94 -19.86 15.76
N THR A 102 -13.26 -19.70 15.98
CA THR A 102 -13.88 -19.94 17.29
C THR A 102 -14.13 -21.43 17.53
N LEU A 103 -14.59 -22.17 16.52
CA LEU A 103 -14.96 -23.58 16.64
C LEU A 103 -13.74 -24.50 16.76
N LEU A 104 -12.77 -24.35 15.87
CA LEU A 104 -11.60 -25.24 15.78
C LEU A 104 -10.27 -24.55 16.09
N GLN A 105 -10.30 -23.26 16.45
CA GLN A 105 -9.11 -22.41 16.62
C GLN A 105 -8.20 -22.37 15.38
N LYS A 106 -8.77 -22.75 14.22
CA LYS A 106 -8.10 -22.78 12.94
C LYS A 106 -9.01 -22.14 11.87
N PRO A 107 -8.90 -20.83 11.63
CA PRO A 107 -9.69 -20.17 10.60
C PRO A 107 -9.42 -20.79 9.22
N ILE A 108 -10.32 -20.58 8.28
CA ILE A 108 -10.05 -20.86 6.87
C ILE A 108 -8.96 -19.91 6.38
N GLU A 109 -7.99 -20.41 5.64
CA GLU A 109 -6.89 -19.63 5.03
C GLU A 109 -7.42 -18.80 3.83
N ILE A 110 -8.27 -17.81 4.15
CA ILE A 110 -9.04 -17.04 3.16
C ILE A 110 -8.10 -16.27 2.23
N GLY A 111 -7.06 -15.64 2.78
CA GLY A 111 -6.06 -14.92 1.99
C GLY A 111 -5.36 -15.82 0.97
N ARG A 112 -4.92 -17.00 1.39
CA ARG A 112 -4.25 -17.97 0.49
C ARG A 112 -5.18 -18.55 -0.56
N LEU A 113 -6.46 -18.80 -0.22
CA LEU A 113 -7.47 -19.22 -1.19
C LEU A 113 -7.79 -18.09 -2.19
N GLN A 114 -7.88 -16.85 -1.72
CA GLN A 114 -8.04 -15.68 -2.58
C GLN A 114 -6.86 -15.56 -3.55
N ARG A 115 -5.63 -15.69 -3.05
CA ARG A 115 -4.42 -15.73 -3.86
C ARG A 115 -4.48 -16.82 -4.92
N TYR A 116 -4.82 -18.04 -4.56
CA TYR A 116 -4.91 -19.17 -5.49
C TYR A 116 -5.85 -18.86 -6.67
N ALA A 117 -7.01 -18.26 -6.42
CA ALA A 117 -7.95 -17.90 -7.46
C ALA A 117 -7.47 -16.73 -8.33
N THR A 118 -6.89 -15.69 -7.71
CA THR A 118 -6.43 -14.49 -8.43
C THR A 118 -5.19 -14.78 -9.28
N ASP A 119 -4.23 -15.56 -8.77
CA ASP A 119 -3.04 -15.96 -9.52
C ASP A 119 -3.42 -16.76 -10.76
N HIS A 120 -4.31 -17.74 -10.60
CA HIS A 120 -4.81 -18.52 -11.74
C HIS A 120 -5.44 -17.65 -12.84
N ALA A 121 -6.20 -16.62 -12.46
CA ALA A 121 -6.83 -15.72 -13.42
C ALA A 121 -5.82 -14.81 -14.12
N MET A 122 -4.83 -14.28 -13.38
CA MET A 122 -3.80 -13.40 -13.92
C MET A 122 -2.86 -14.17 -14.88
N GLU A 123 -2.42 -15.37 -14.48
CA GLU A 123 -1.61 -16.25 -15.33
C GLU A 123 -2.34 -16.69 -16.61
N GLY A 124 -3.65 -16.91 -16.51
CA GLY A 124 -4.49 -17.27 -17.64
C GLY A 124 -4.71 -16.16 -18.66
N GLY A 125 -4.37 -14.91 -18.36
CA GLY A 125 -4.42 -13.74 -19.24
C GLY A 125 -5.82 -13.39 -19.76
N LYS A 126 -6.88 -13.99 -19.20
CA LYS A 126 -8.25 -13.72 -19.63
C LYS A 126 -8.80 -12.48 -18.95
N GLN A 127 -9.26 -11.54 -19.76
CA GLN A 127 -9.97 -10.37 -19.27
C GLN A 127 -11.28 -10.78 -18.56
N LEU A 128 -11.41 -10.39 -17.29
CA LEU A 128 -12.56 -10.72 -16.46
C LEU A 128 -13.75 -9.77 -16.67
N PHE A 129 -13.48 -8.53 -17.04
CA PHE A 129 -14.47 -7.46 -17.19
C PHE A 129 -14.28 -6.75 -18.52
N THR A 130 -15.33 -6.13 -19.00
CA THR A 130 -15.34 -5.31 -20.23
C THR A 130 -15.62 -3.85 -19.89
N LYS A 131 -15.09 -2.94 -20.70
CA LYS A 131 -15.47 -1.53 -20.65
C LYS A 131 -16.99 -1.41 -20.88
N GLY A 132 -17.64 -0.49 -20.17
CA GLY A 132 -19.05 -0.15 -20.41
C GLY A 132 -19.23 0.61 -21.73
N GLU A 133 -20.48 0.70 -22.16
CA GLU A 133 -20.83 1.55 -23.33
C GLU A 133 -20.45 3.01 -23.04
N PRO A 134 -19.83 3.71 -23.99
CA PRO A 134 -19.38 5.09 -23.78
C PRO A 134 -20.55 6.00 -23.37
N ASN A 135 -20.41 6.68 -22.24
CA ASN A 135 -21.42 7.61 -21.73
C ASN A 135 -21.12 9.08 -22.06
N GLY A 136 -20.04 9.35 -22.82
CA GLY A 136 -19.65 10.69 -23.25
C GLY A 136 -19.01 11.58 -22.17
N LYS A 137 -18.74 11.02 -20.97
CA LYS A 137 -18.15 11.75 -19.85
C LYS A 137 -16.73 11.26 -19.55
N SER A 138 -15.89 12.16 -19.04
CA SER A 138 -14.48 11.91 -18.72
C SER A 138 -14.17 12.17 -17.25
N VAL A 139 -13.26 11.38 -16.70
CA VAL A 139 -12.78 11.54 -15.32
C VAL A 139 -11.26 11.49 -15.27
N GLY A 140 -10.66 12.50 -14.64
CA GLY A 140 -9.24 12.57 -14.33
C GLY A 140 -8.95 12.00 -12.93
N ILE A 141 -8.00 11.09 -12.81
CA ILE A 141 -7.60 10.51 -11.52
C ILE A 141 -6.15 10.88 -11.24
N VAL A 142 -5.87 11.47 -10.09
CA VAL A 142 -4.52 11.87 -9.68
C VAL A 142 -3.96 10.85 -8.69
N GLY A 143 -3.03 10.02 -9.16
CA GLY A 143 -2.42 8.91 -8.44
C GLY A 143 -3.02 7.55 -8.81
N SER A 144 -2.14 6.58 -9.00
CA SER A 144 -2.45 5.22 -9.45
C SER A 144 -2.36 4.17 -8.34
N GLY A 145 -2.35 4.58 -7.07
CA GLY A 145 -2.40 3.65 -5.94
C GLY A 145 -3.75 2.92 -5.83
N PRO A 146 -3.96 2.09 -4.80
CA PRO A 146 -5.17 1.30 -4.58
C PRO A 146 -6.49 2.04 -4.81
N ALA A 147 -6.63 3.25 -4.26
CA ALA A 147 -7.83 4.07 -4.42
C ALA A 147 -8.03 4.51 -5.87
N GLY A 148 -6.95 4.95 -6.55
CA GLY A 148 -6.98 5.39 -7.94
C GLY A 148 -7.34 4.24 -8.90
N LEU A 149 -6.70 3.07 -8.72
CA LEU A 149 -6.99 1.87 -9.51
C LEU A 149 -8.42 1.40 -9.35
N ALA A 150 -8.93 1.37 -8.11
CA ALA A 150 -10.31 0.98 -7.84
C ALA A 150 -11.30 1.93 -8.51
N CYS A 151 -11.12 3.25 -8.33
CA CYS A 151 -11.97 4.24 -8.97
C CYS A 151 -11.94 4.11 -10.50
N ALA A 152 -10.73 3.96 -11.08
CA ALA A 152 -10.55 3.82 -12.52
C ALA A 152 -11.29 2.59 -13.09
N MET A 153 -11.14 1.43 -12.44
CA MET A 153 -11.79 0.20 -12.88
C MET A 153 -13.30 0.33 -12.90
N TYR A 154 -13.92 0.82 -11.81
CA TYR A 154 -15.37 0.92 -11.72
C TYR A 154 -15.92 1.96 -12.69
N LEU A 155 -15.29 3.11 -12.87
CA LEU A 155 -15.71 4.13 -13.84
C LEU A 155 -15.57 3.64 -15.29
N ALA A 156 -14.48 2.94 -15.64
CA ALA A 156 -14.33 2.36 -16.97
C ALA A 156 -15.42 1.34 -17.29
N ARG A 157 -15.82 0.53 -16.31
CA ARG A 157 -16.93 -0.43 -16.45
C ARG A 157 -18.32 0.25 -16.58
N LEU A 158 -18.43 1.53 -16.19
CA LEU A 158 -19.62 2.36 -16.41
C LEU A 158 -19.56 3.18 -17.71
N GLY A 159 -18.52 2.99 -18.53
CA GLY A 159 -18.38 3.65 -19.82
C GLY A 159 -17.74 5.04 -19.80
N TYR A 160 -17.17 5.47 -18.68
CA TYR A 160 -16.44 6.73 -18.61
C TYR A 160 -15.10 6.64 -19.38
N ASP A 161 -14.67 7.78 -19.92
CA ASP A 161 -13.30 7.95 -20.40
C ASP A 161 -12.40 8.34 -19.22
N VAL A 162 -11.53 7.42 -18.79
CA VAL A 162 -10.73 7.56 -17.57
C VAL A 162 -9.27 7.77 -17.92
N THR A 163 -8.66 8.83 -17.36
CA THR A 163 -7.24 9.12 -17.46
C THR A 163 -6.62 9.20 -16.05
N VAL A 164 -5.59 8.39 -15.80
CA VAL A 164 -4.85 8.36 -14.55
C VAL A 164 -3.52 9.08 -14.73
N TYR A 165 -3.26 10.09 -13.92
CA TYR A 165 -2.03 10.88 -13.88
C TYR A 165 -1.13 10.35 -12.77
N GLU A 166 0.00 9.75 -13.14
CA GLU A 166 0.95 9.15 -12.20
C GLU A 166 2.33 9.79 -12.33
N ARG A 167 2.86 10.28 -11.20
CA ARG A 167 4.17 10.96 -11.17
C ARG A 167 5.36 10.02 -11.35
N ARG A 168 5.18 8.71 -11.11
CA ARG A 168 6.23 7.71 -11.19
C ARG A 168 6.25 7.01 -12.55
N ALA A 169 7.33 6.29 -12.81
CA ALA A 169 7.51 5.51 -14.04
C ALA A 169 6.62 4.27 -14.12
N LEU A 170 6.22 3.71 -12.98
CA LEU A 170 5.29 2.59 -12.91
C LEU A 170 4.06 2.98 -12.08
N PRO A 171 2.87 2.53 -12.48
CA PRO A 171 1.64 2.71 -11.72
C PRO A 171 1.54 1.72 -10.56
N GLY A 172 0.56 1.91 -9.67
CA GLY A 172 0.25 1.00 -8.55
C GLY A 172 0.57 1.59 -7.17
N GLY A 173 1.21 2.77 -7.09
CA GLY A 173 1.47 3.44 -5.82
C GLY A 173 2.31 2.59 -4.86
N LEU A 174 1.93 2.52 -3.58
CA LEU A 174 2.68 1.75 -2.58
C LEU A 174 2.65 0.23 -2.84
N ASP A 175 1.65 -0.31 -3.52
CA ASP A 175 1.62 -1.74 -3.90
C ASP A 175 2.80 -2.09 -4.82
N THR A 176 3.18 -1.15 -5.69
CA THR A 176 4.33 -1.30 -6.59
C THR A 176 5.67 -0.97 -5.92
N TYR A 177 5.71 0.01 -5.01
CA TYR A 177 6.97 0.58 -4.53
C TYR A 177 7.22 0.44 -3.02
N GLY A 178 6.19 0.24 -2.22
CA GLY A 178 6.27 0.36 -0.76
C GLY A 178 6.02 -0.92 0.04
N MET A 179 5.59 -2.02 -0.59
CA MET A 179 5.41 -3.31 0.06
C MET A 179 6.70 -4.12 0.03
N ALA A 180 7.05 -4.80 1.13
CA ALA A 180 8.25 -5.65 1.16
C ALA A 180 8.19 -6.77 0.11
N GLU A 181 9.31 -7.03 -0.58
CA GLU A 181 9.37 -7.98 -1.69
C GLU A 181 8.99 -9.41 -1.29
N TYR A 182 9.35 -9.84 -0.08
CA TYR A 182 9.00 -11.15 0.46
C TYR A 182 7.49 -11.31 0.80
N LYS A 183 6.73 -10.22 0.86
CA LYS A 183 5.28 -10.23 0.99
C LYS A 183 4.60 -10.29 -0.37
N MET A 184 5.07 -9.47 -1.30
CA MET A 184 4.47 -9.32 -2.61
C MET A 184 5.48 -8.80 -3.63
N SER A 185 5.68 -9.53 -4.71
CA SER A 185 6.51 -9.07 -5.81
C SER A 185 5.84 -7.93 -6.60
N GLN A 186 6.65 -7.06 -7.18
CA GLN A 186 6.18 -5.95 -8.01
C GLN A 186 5.30 -6.43 -9.18
N SER A 187 5.57 -7.61 -9.73
CA SER A 187 4.81 -8.19 -10.85
C SER A 187 3.32 -8.37 -10.55
N VAL A 188 2.94 -8.67 -9.30
CA VAL A 188 1.54 -8.83 -8.89
C VAL A 188 0.79 -7.51 -9.04
N SER A 189 1.34 -6.42 -8.51
CA SER A 189 0.74 -5.08 -8.64
C SER A 189 0.64 -4.66 -10.11
N GLN A 190 1.67 -4.92 -10.92
CA GLN A 190 1.63 -4.59 -12.35
C GLN A 190 0.60 -5.43 -13.11
N ALA A 191 0.36 -6.69 -12.75
CA ALA A 191 -0.69 -7.51 -13.34
C ALA A 191 -2.10 -6.97 -13.03
N GLU A 192 -2.33 -6.44 -11.83
CA GLU A 192 -3.60 -5.79 -11.47
C GLU A 192 -3.79 -4.47 -12.22
N VAL A 193 -2.73 -3.67 -12.37
CA VAL A 193 -2.75 -2.46 -13.22
C VAL A 193 -3.10 -2.80 -14.66
N GLU A 194 -2.52 -3.84 -15.21
CA GLU A 194 -2.80 -4.29 -16.59
C GLU A 194 -4.28 -4.67 -16.78
N GLN A 195 -4.90 -5.34 -15.80
CA GLN A 195 -6.35 -5.63 -15.85
C GLN A 195 -7.20 -4.36 -15.92
N VAL A 196 -6.79 -3.28 -15.22
CA VAL A 196 -7.46 -1.99 -15.28
C VAL A 196 -7.20 -1.30 -16.63
N ALA A 197 -5.97 -1.35 -17.14
CA ALA A 197 -5.60 -0.77 -18.43
C ALA A 197 -6.36 -1.43 -19.60
N GLN A 198 -6.59 -2.74 -19.56
CA GLN A 198 -7.36 -3.48 -20.55
C GLN A 198 -8.82 -3.03 -20.67
N LEU A 199 -9.34 -2.31 -19.67
CA LEU A 199 -10.66 -1.65 -19.76
C LEU A 199 -10.61 -0.32 -20.53
N GLY A 200 -9.47 0.04 -21.12
CA GLY A 200 -9.28 1.29 -21.86
C GLY A 200 -8.97 2.50 -20.97
N VAL A 201 -8.56 2.29 -19.72
CA VAL A 201 -8.03 3.33 -18.85
C VAL A 201 -6.68 3.80 -19.38
N ARG A 202 -6.48 5.11 -19.52
CA ARG A 202 -5.22 5.69 -19.95
C ARG A 202 -4.35 6.06 -18.75
N PHE A 203 -3.11 5.58 -18.71
CA PHE A 203 -2.13 5.94 -17.69
C PHE A 203 -1.10 6.90 -18.28
N LEU A 204 -1.07 8.14 -17.76
CA LEU A 204 -0.04 9.12 -18.06
C LEU A 204 1.03 9.07 -16.96
N LEU A 205 2.04 8.25 -17.19
CA LEU A 205 3.18 8.06 -16.30
C LEU A 205 4.16 9.21 -16.38
N ASN A 206 5.06 9.32 -15.40
CA ASN A 206 6.00 10.43 -15.27
C ASN A 206 5.30 11.81 -15.39
N THR A 207 4.07 11.90 -14.88
CA THR A 207 3.24 13.11 -14.99
C THR A 207 2.80 13.55 -13.60
N LYS A 208 3.36 14.66 -13.12
CA LYS A 208 3.07 15.24 -11.81
C LYS A 208 2.02 16.32 -11.93
N VAL A 209 0.91 16.15 -11.24
CA VAL A 209 -0.09 17.22 -11.09
C VAL A 209 0.39 18.22 -10.04
N VAL A 210 0.35 19.50 -10.39
CA VAL A 210 0.76 20.64 -9.57
C VAL A 210 -0.41 21.61 -9.39
N ALA A 211 -0.41 22.41 -8.31
CA ALA A 211 -1.54 23.31 -8.02
C ALA A 211 -1.70 24.46 -9.03
N ALA A 212 -0.59 25.00 -9.49
CA ALA A 212 -0.56 25.98 -10.58
C ALA A 212 0.60 25.62 -11.52
N ALA A 213 0.42 25.75 -12.82
CA ALA A 213 1.52 25.56 -13.75
C ALA A 213 2.54 26.68 -13.54
N PRO A 214 3.83 26.39 -13.36
CA PRO A 214 4.84 27.32 -13.81
C PRO A 214 4.75 27.34 -15.33
N ASP A 215 4.90 28.53 -15.94
CA ASP A 215 5.00 28.66 -17.37
C ASP A 215 5.98 27.62 -17.92
N ASP A 216 5.51 26.75 -18.78
CA ASP A 216 6.19 25.75 -19.64
C ASP A 216 7.64 25.32 -19.30
N GLU A 217 8.01 25.13 -18.05
CA GLU A 217 9.28 24.52 -17.69
C GLU A 217 9.19 23.00 -17.57
N VAL A 218 9.63 22.31 -18.61
CA VAL A 218 10.04 20.89 -18.53
C VAL A 218 11.33 20.84 -17.70
N LEU A 219 11.19 20.74 -16.38
CA LEU A 219 12.32 20.48 -15.49
C LEU A 219 12.51 18.97 -15.35
N GLY A 220 13.38 18.40 -16.21
CA GLY A 220 13.76 17.01 -16.17
C GLY A 220 12.78 16.06 -16.89
N GLU A 221 12.85 14.76 -16.58
CA GLU A 221 12.10 13.68 -17.22
C GLU A 221 10.61 13.59 -16.80
N ILE A 222 10.12 14.49 -15.93
CA ILE A 222 8.76 14.45 -15.38
C ILE A 222 7.92 15.58 -15.98
N ASN A 223 6.86 15.21 -16.69
CA ASN A 223 5.86 16.15 -17.17
C ASN A 223 5.09 16.79 -16.00
N ARG A 224 4.69 18.06 -16.14
CA ARG A 224 3.87 18.76 -15.16
C ARG A 224 2.56 19.19 -15.79
N VAL A 225 1.46 18.96 -15.08
CA VAL A 225 0.12 19.38 -15.52
C VAL A 225 -0.51 20.15 -14.36
N SER A 226 -1.07 21.34 -14.65
CA SER A 226 -1.76 22.10 -13.61
C SER A 226 -3.09 21.43 -13.24
N PHE A 227 -3.48 21.60 -11.98
CA PHE A 227 -4.77 21.08 -11.50
C PHE A 227 -5.95 21.76 -12.22
N ASP A 228 -5.83 23.03 -12.56
CA ASP A 228 -6.87 23.78 -13.26
C ASP A 228 -7.15 23.18 -14.64
N LEU A 229 -6.08 22.80 -15.39
CA LEU A 229 -6.25 22.12 -16.68
C LEU A 229 -6.97 20.76 -16.54
N LEU A 230 -6.76 20.02 -15.44
CA LEU A 230 -7.52 18.79 -15.22
C LEU A 230 -9.01 19.06 -15.07
N GLN A 231 -9.37 20.17 -14.41
CA GLN A 231 -10.77 20.56 -14.25
C GLN A 231 -11.42 21.05 -15.55
N GLU A 232 -10.62 21.59 -16.48
CA GLU A 232 -11.10 21.94 -17.81
C GLU A 232 -11.27 20.73 -18.73
N TRP A 233 -10.41 19.73 -18.60
CA TRP A 233 -10.39 18.55 -19.47
C TRP A 233 -11.35 17.43 -19.04
N HIS A 234 -11.79 17.43 -17.78
CA HIS A 234 -12.59 16.34 -17.21
C HIS A 234 -13.85 16.84 -16.53
N ASP A 235 -14.94 16.06 -16.64
CA ASP A 235 -16.21 16.33 -15.97
C ASP A 235 -16.10 16.18 -14.44
N ALA A 236 -15.17 15.37 -13.96
CA ALA A 236 -14.84 15.23 -12.55
C ALA A 236 -13.38 14.84 -12.36
N VAL A 237 -12.81 15.16 -11.18
CA VAL A 237 -11.44 14.80 -10.81
C VAL A 237 -11.44 14.04 -9.47
N PHE A 238 -10.71 12.93 -9.41
CA PHE A 238 -10.50 12.15 -8.19
C PHE A 238 -9.07 12.28 -7.69
N LEU A 239 -8.89 12.73 -6.44
CA LEU A 239 -7.60 12.87 -5.78
C LEU A 239 -7.28 11.60 -4.97
N ALA A 240 -6.38 10.77 -5.51
CA ALA A 240 -5.88 9.53 -4.92
C ALA A 240 -4.38 9.60 -4.64
N VAL A 241 -3.90 10.77 -4.19
CA VAL A 241 -2.47 11.12 -4.11
C VAL A 241 -1.73 10.46 -2.95
N GLY A 242 -2.44 9.75 -2.06
CA GLY A 242 -1.84 9.11 -0.89
C GLY A 242 -1.27 10.11 0.12
N LEU A 243 -0.11 9.78 0.69
CA LEU A 243 0.64 10.61 1.62
C LEU A 243 1.90 11.18 0.97
N GLY A 244 2.52 12.15 1.66
CA GLY A 244 3.76 12.79 1.25
C GLY A 244 5.02 12.01 1.67
N GLU A 245 6.10 12.76 1.81
CA GLU A 245 7.39 12.23 2.23
C GLU A 245 7.39 11.82 3.71
N THR A 246 8.42 11.09 4.14
CA THR A 246 8.61 10.73 5.54
C THR A 246 8.72 11.98 6.42
N ASN A 247 8.14 11.92 7.62
CA ASN A 247 8.26 12.99 8.59
C ASN A 247 9.72 13.23 8.97
N LYS A 248 10.06 14.49 9.24
CA LYS A 248 11.38 14.84 9.77
C LYS A 248 11.47 14.51 11.26
N LEU A 249 12.64 14.07 11.69
CA LEU A 249 12.95 13.89 13.12
C LEU A 249 13.23 15.23 13.80
N ASN A 250 13.73 16.21 13.04
CA ASN A 250 14.16 17.53 13.53
C ASN A 250 15.24 17.42 14.61
N ILE A 251 16.20 16.52 14.41
CA ILE A 251 17.36 16.31 15.29
C ILE A 251 18.66 16.63 14.54
N PRO A 252 19.73 17.04 15.27
CA PRO A 252 21.03 17.25 14.66
C PRO A 252 21.53 16.00 13.94
N GLY A 253 22.06 16.19 12.74
CA GLY A 253 22.63 15.10 11.92
C GLY A 253 21.63 14.35 11.03
N GLU A 254 20.36 14.72 11.02
CA GLU A 254 19.33 14.03 10.21
C GLU A 254 19.62 14.06 8.69
N GLU A 255 20.34 15.06 8.22
CA GLU A 255 20.67 15.24 6.78
C GLU A 255 22.03 14.61 6.39
N MET A 256 22.64 13.79 7.26
CA MET A 256 23.93 13.15 7.00
C MET A 256 23.78 12.02 5.97
N ASP A 257 24.88 11.76 5.25
CA ASP A 257 24.99 10.56 4.43
C ASP A 257 24.80 9.30 5.28
N GLY A 258 24.06 8.32 4.76
CA GLY A 258 23.71 7.11 5.50
C GLY A 258 22.38 7.20 6.26
N VAL A 259 21.72 8.36 6.27
CA VAL A 259 20.35 8.52 6.79
C VAL A 259 19.37 8.49 5.63
N VAL A 260 18.47 7.51 5.61
CA VAL A 260 17.52 7.28 4.50
C VAL A 260 16.10 7.09 5.02
N ASP A 261 15.12 7.34 4.17
CA ASP A 261 13.72 7.08 4.47
C ASP A 261 13.36 5.61 4.19
N ALA A 262 12.52 5.01 5.05
CA ALA A 262 12.15 3.60 4.95
C ALA A 262 11.47 3.26 3.61
N LEU A 263 10.53 4.09 3.14
CA LEU A 263 9.89 3.86 1.85
C LEU A 263 10.87 3.95 0.68
N HIS A 264 11.84 4.86 0.75
CA HIS A 264 12.89 4.95 -0.27
C HIS A 264 13.83 3.73 -0.25
N PHE A 265 14.15 3.22 0.95
CA PHE A 265 14.92 1.98 1.07
C PHE A 265 14.15 0.78 0.50
N ILE A 266 12.88 0.60 0.88
CA ILE A 266 12.01 -0.47 0.37
C ILE A 266 11.86 -0.38 -1.15
N GLU A 267 11.65 0.83 -1.69
CA GLU A 267 11.59 1.08 -3.13
C GLU A 267 12.86 0.62 -3.85
N LYS A 268 14.03 0.93 -3.30
CA LYS A 268 15.31 0.46 -3.88
C LYS A 268 15.41 -1.06 -3.90
N VAL A 269 14.95 -1.73 -2.85
CA VAL A 269 14.92 -3.20 -2.81
C VAL A 269 13.99 -3.78 -3.89
N LYS A 270 12.85 -3.14 -4.15
CA LYS A 270 11.88 -3.61 -5.15
C LYS A 270 12.26 -3.31 -6.60
N THR A 271 13.02 -2.23 -6.85
CA THR A 271 13.20 -1.70 -8.21
C THR A 271 14.63 -1.84 -8.75
N ARG A 272 15.56 -2.32 -7.94
CA ARG A 272 16.98 -2.48 -8.32
C ARG A 272 17.42 -3.93 -8.21
N ASP A 273 18.54 -4.23 -8.86
CA ASP A 273 19.32 -5.43 -8.54
C ASP A 273 19.71 -5.38 -7.05
N TRP A 274 19.38 -6.40 -6.29
CA TRP A 274 19.60 -6.46 -4.84
C TRP A 274 21.06 -6.28 -4.44
N LYS A 275 22.01 -6.72 -5.29
CA LYS A 275 23.44 -6.49 -5.09
C LYS A 275 23.85 -5.02 -5.20
N SER A 276 23.02 -4.18 -5.82
CA SER A 276 23.25 -2.75 -5.99
C SER A 276 22.54 -1.88 -4.94
N VAL A 277 21.73 -2.47 -4.05
CA VAL A 277 21.04 -1.72 -3.00
C VAL A 277 22.05 -1.29 -1.94
N PRO A 278 22.16 0.03 -1.65
CA PRO A 278 23.00 0.52 -0.57
C PRO A 278 22.55 -0.05 0.78
N LEU A 279 23.45 -0.68 1.49
CA LEU A 279 23.18 -1.36 2.76
C LEU A 279 24.28 -1.04 3.76
N GLY A 280 23.94 -0.70 5.00
CA GLY A 280 24.90 -0.63 6.11
C GLY A 280 25.21 -2.03 6.65
N LYS A 281 26.41 -2.19 7.26
CA LYS A 281 26.70 -3.39 8.03
C LYS A 281 25.91 -3.42 9.34
N SER A 282 25.80 -2.26 9.98
CA SER A 282 25.05 -2.06 11.21
C SER A 282 23.96 -1.02 10.95
N VAL A 283 22.70 -1.47 10.86
CA VAL A 283 21.56 -0.66 10.48
C VAL A 283 20.70 -0.35 11.69
N ALA A 284 20.41 0.92 11.96
CA ALA A 284 19.42 1.34 12.95
C ALA A 284 18.15 1.82 12.25
N VAL A 285 16.97 1.28 12.62
CA VAL A 285 15.68 1.69 12.07
C VAL A 285 14.88 2.40 13.15
N ILE A 286 14.47 3.64 12.89
CA ILE A 286 13.70 4.46 13.83
C ILE A 286 12.22 4.30 13.53
N GLY A 287 11.47 3.73 14.46
CA GLY A 287 10.04 3.46 14.35
C GLY A 287 9.70 2.02 14.69
N ALA A 288 8.39 1.70 14.80
CA ALA A 288 7.92 0.36 15.14
C ALA A 288 6.57 0.01 14.48
N GLY A 289 6.17 0.70 13.43
CA GLY A 289 5.02 0.33 12.60
C GLY A 289 5.40 -0.71 11.52
N ASN A 290 4.42 -1.18 10.76
CA ASN A 290 4.63 -2.19 9.71
C ASN A 290 5.74 -1.80 8.71
N THR A 291 5.84 -0.52 8.33
CA THR A 291 6.94 -0.01 7.48
C THR A 291 8.32 -0.16 8.14
N ALA A 292 8.40 -0.02 9.48
CA ALA A 292 9.66 -0.23 10.20
C ALA A 292 10.02 -1.72 10.21
N ILE A 293 9.04 -2.61 10.41
CA ILE A 293 9.22 -4.06 10.32
C ILE A 293 9.70 -4.44 8.90
N ASP A 294 9.10 -3.91 7.86
CA ASP A 294 9.53 -4.15 6.48
C ASP A 294 10.97 -3.70 6.25
N ALA A 295 11.36 -2.55 6.80
CA ALA A 295 12.73 -2.03 6.65
C ALA A 295 13.76 -2.89 7.39
N VAL A 296 13.52 -3.27 8.66
CA VAL A 296 14.47 -4.09 9.43
C VAL A 296 14.61 -5.49 8.84
N THR A 297 13.49 -6.11 8.44
CA THR A 297 13.47 -7.45 7.85
C THR A 297 14.21 -7.47 6.51
N GLN A 298 13.96 -6.51 5.62
CA GLN A 298 14.65 -6.42 4.34
C GLN A 298 16.14 -6.11 4.51
N ALA A 299 16.53 -5.22 5.42
CA ALA A 299 17.94 -4.96 5.71
C ALA A 299 18.65 -6.24 6.20
N LYS A 300 18.00 -7.01 7.06
CA LYS A 300 18.55 -8.28 7.56
C LYS A 300 18.67 -9.32 6.44
N ARG A 301 17.64 -9.47 5.62
CA ARG A 301 17.61 -10.42 4.51
C ARG A 301 18.58 -10.07 3.38
N LEU A 302 18.92 -8.79 3.19
CA LEU A 302 20.00 -8.35 2.32
C LEU A 302 21.38 -8.65 2.88
N GLY A 303 21.52 -9.03 4.16
CA GLY A 303 22.78 -9.43 4.75
C GLY A 303 23.45 -8.38 5.63
N ALA A 304 22.71 -7.41 6.18
CA ALA A 304 23.24 -6.57 7.25
C ALA A 304 23.64 -7.44 8.47
N GLU A 305 24.85 -7.23 8.98
CA GLU A 305 25.40 -8.00 10.11
C GLU A 305 24.53 -7.79 11.37
N ARG A 306 24.21 -6.53 11.65
CA ARG A 306 23.40 -6.11 12.77
C ARG A 306 22.26 -5.19 12.30
N VAL A 307 21.05 -5.46 12.76
CA VAL A 307 19.88 -4.60 12.52
C VAL A 307 19.17 -4.35 13.83
N THR A 308 19.00 -3.08 14.20
CA THR A 308 18.42 -2.66 15.47
C THR A 308 17.19 -1.77 15.20
N MET A 309 16.03 -2.20 15.66
CA MET A 309 14.83 -1.36 15.67
C MET A 309 14.78 -0.51 16.95
N VAL A 310 14.60 0.80 16.79
CA VAL A 310 14.60 1.77 17.89
C VAL A 310 13.23 2.40 18.03
N TYR A 311 12.61 2.27 19.19
CA TYR A 311 11.28 2.79 19.43
C TYR A 311 11.17 3.56 20.75
N ARG A 312 10.52 4.72 20.67
CA ARG A 312 10.39 5.66 21.82
C ARG A 312 9.43 5.19 22.91
N ARG A 313 8.59 4.18 22.65
CA ARG A 313 7.66 3.62 23.63
C ARG A 313 8.08 2.21 24.02
N SER A 314 7.29 1.58 24.90
CA SER A 314 7.54 0.20 25.31
C SER A 314 7.16 -0.81 24.22
N GLU A 315 7.59 -2.06 24.37
CA GLU A 315 7.21 -3.18 23.51
C GLU A 315 5.70 -3.35 23.41
N LYS A 316 4.97 -3.11 24.50
CA LYS A 316 3.49 -3.22 24.55
C LYS A 316 2.77 -2.20 23.67
N ASP A 317 3.44 -1.10 23.33
CA ASP A 317 2.89 -0.01 22.52
C ASP A 317 3.26 -0.14 21.04
N ILE A 318 3.79 -1.30 20.62
CA ILE A 318 4.15 -1.53 19.22
C ILE A 318 2.90 -1.44 18.33
N PRO A 319 2.90 -0.59 17.29
CA PRO A 319 1.74 -0.48 16.40
C PRO A 319 1.76 -1.49 15.24
N ALA A 320 2.86 -2.21 15.03
CA ALA A 320 2.93 -3.27 14.03
C ALA A 320 2.11 -4.48 14.45
N TYR A 321 1.64 -5.26 13.48
CA TYR A 321 0.92 -6.50 13.75
C TYR A 321 1.83 -7.55 14.40
N ASP A 322 1.27 -8.36 15.29
CA ASP A 322 2.02 -9.37 16.07
C ASP A 322 2.80 -10.32 15.17
N TYR A 323 2.20 -10.80 14.09
CA TYR A 323 2.86 -11.74 13.17
C TYR A 323 4.05 -11.10 12.45
N GLU A 324 4.01 -9.80 12.15
CA GLU A 324 5.12 -9.06 11.56
C GLU A 324 6.25 -8.84 12.57
N TYR A 325 5.89 -8.53 13.81
CA TYR A 325 6.87 -8.41 14.89
C TYR A 325 7.58 -9.73 15.15
N GLU A 326 6.85 -10.85 15.20
CA GLU A 326 7.43 -12.18 15.33
C GLU A 326 8.33 -12.56 14.14
N LEU A 327 8.00 -12.11 12.92
CA LEU A 327 8.85 -12.29 11.75
C LEU A 327 10.20 -11.58 11.93
N ALA A 328 10.20 -10.33 12.36
CA ALA A 328 11.42 -9.56 12.60
C ALA A 328 12.31 -10.21 13.68
N LYS A 329 11.71 -10.76 14.75
CA LYS A 329 12.43 -11.53 15.77
C LYS A 329 13.10 -12.78 15.18
N LYS A 330 12.38 -13.55 14.37
CA LYS A 330 12.90 -14.74 13.70
C LYS A 330 14.07 -14.43 12.77
N ASP A 331 14.03 -13.28 12.11
CA ASP A 331 15.10 -12.80 11.24
C ASP A 331 16.33 -12.27 12.05
N GLY A 332 16.24 -12.23 13.38
CA GLY A 332 17.35 -11.85 14.27
C GLY A 332 17.53 -10.34 14.38
N VAL A 333 16.46 -9.57 14.30
CA VAL A 333 16.45 -8.13 14.56
C VAL A 333 16.59 -7.88 16.07
N GLU A 334 17.41 -6.92 16.45
CA GLU A 334 17.52 -6.43 17.83
C GLU A 334 16.52 -5.29 18.07
N PHE A 335 16.03 -5.17 19.31
CA PHE A 335 15.04 -4.16 19.67
C PHE A 335 15.54 -3.29 20.84
N VAL A 336 15.43 -1.97 20.67
CA VAL A 336 15.74 -0.97 21.71
C VAL A 336 14.45 -0.19 21.98
N TRP A 337 13.83 -0.51 23.11
CA TRP A 337 12.59 0.10 23.58
C TRP A 337 12.86 1.32 24.45
N GLN A 338 11.84 2.21 24.52
CA GLN A 338 11.87 3.39 25.36
C GLN A 338 13.11 4.26 25.08
N ALA A 339 13.41 4.48 23.82
CA ALA A 339 14.57 5.27 23.36
C ALA A 339 14.11 6.24 22.27
N ALA A 340 14.13 7.53 22.57
CA ALA A 340 13.79 8.60 21.64
C ALA A 340 15.07 9.14 20.98
N PRO A 341 15.15 9.20 19.65
CA PRO A 341 16.28 9.81 18.95
C PRO A 341 16.43 11.29 19.31
N VAL A 342 17.64 11.71 19.66
CA VAL A 342 17.97 13.12 20.01
C VAL A 342 19.11 13.68 19.15
N GLY A 343 19.82 12.85 18.42
CA GLY A 343 20.88 13.29 17.50
C GLY A 343 21.52 12.13 16.76
N ILE A 344 22.21 12.45 15.67
CA ILE A 344 23.02 11.52 14.88
C ILE A 344 24.44 12.03 14.93
N LEU A 345 25.38 11.14 15.31
CA LEU A 345 26.79 11.46 15.43
C LEU A 345 27.52 11.04 14.16
N ALA A 346 28.36 11.94 13.66
CA ALA A 346 29.17 11.70 12.49
C ALA A 346 30.39 10.83 12.79
N GLY A 347 30.73 9.94 11.86
CA GLY A 347 32.04 9.31 11.79
C GLY A 347 33.12 10.26 11.24
N GLU A 348 34.38 9.77 11.19
CA GLU A 348 35.55 10.55 10.72
C GLU A 348 35.40 11.12 9.31
N ASN A 349 34.54 10.48 8.47
CA ASN A 349 34.30 10.88 7.08
C ASN A 349 32.99 11.68 6.90
N GLY A 350 32.31 12.10 7.99
CA GLY A 350 31.08 12.86 7.96
C GLY A 350 29.79 12.05 7.71
N SER A 351 29.88 10.73 7.53
CA SER A 351 28.70 9.84 7.45
C SER A 351 28.21 9.48 8.86
N ALA A 352 26.98 8.96 8.95
CA ALA A 352 26.43 8.49 10.22
C ALA A 352 27.32 7.39 10.84
N LEU A 353 27.63 7.53 12.14
CA LEU A 353 28.39 6.59 12.93
C LEU A 353 27.57 6.00 14.07
N SER A 354 26.71 6.78 14.70
CA SER A 354 25.82 6.30 15.74
C SER A 354 24.55 7.14 15.85
N LEU A 355 23.50 6.49 16.33
CA LEU A 355 22.24 7.12 16.69
C LEU A 355 22.22 7.37 18.20
N ARG A 356 22.19 8.64 18.60
CA ARG A 356 22.04 9.03 20.01
C ARG A 356 20.58 9.11 20.37
N CYS A 357 20.21 8.38 21.42
CA CYS A 357 18.87 8.34 21.97
C CYS A 357 18.86 8.76 23.45
N GLU A 358 17.74 9.31 23.89
CA GLU A 358 17.43 9.53 25.29
C GLU A 358 16.37 8.52 25.74
N LYS A 359 16.57 7.91 26.90
CA LYS A 359 15.60 7.00 27.49
C LYS A 359 14.34 7.72 27.90
N THR A 360 13.19 7.13 27.55
CA THR A 360 11.85 7.67 27.85
C THR A 360 11.18 6.97 29.03
N ASP A 361 11.93 6.17 29.79
CA ASP A 361 11.48 5.48 31.01
C ASP A 361 11.55 6.37 32.29
N GLY A 362 11.89 7.63 32.10
CA GLY A 362 12.06 8.61 33.20
C GLY A 362 13.51 8.76 33.69
N SER A 363 14.41 7.91 33.25
CA SER A 363 15.85 8.00 33.65
C SER A 363 16.60 9.11 32.93
N LEU A 364 16.13 9.57 31.75
CA LEU A 364 16.78 10.53 30.87
C LEU A 364 18.23 10.14 30.49
N GLN A 365 18.55 8.86 30.62
CA GLN A 365 19.86 8.32 30.27
C GLN A 365 20.09 8.40 28.77
N LEU A 366 21.27 8.87 28.36
CA LEU A 366 21.70 8.85 26.97
C LEU A 366 22.24 7.47 26.60
N LEU A 367 21.89 7.01 25.39
CA LEU A 367 22.31 5.76 24.79
C LEU A 367 22.77 6.03 23.37
N ASP A 368 23.99 5.62 23.04
CA ASP A 368 24.53 5.68 21.67
C ASP A 368 24.45 4.29 21.02
N ILE A 369 23.74 4.17 19.92
CA ILE A 369 23.57 2.96 19.12
C ILE A 369 24.51 3.06 17.93
N SER A 370 25.58 2.28 17.94
CA SER A 370 26.55 2.25 16.84
C SER A 370 25.91 1.71 15.57
N CYS A 371 25.99 2.46 14.48
CA CYS A 371 25.44 2.11 13.17
C CYS A 371 26.15 2.89 12.07
N ASP A 372 26.14 2.38 10.86
CA ASP A 372 26.65 3.04 9.66
C ASP A 372 25.56 3.34 8.64
N MET A 373 24.30 2.99 8.98
CA MET A 373 23.10 3.36 8.25
C MET A 373 21.93 3.56 9.21
N ILE A 374 21.12 4.59 8.96
CA ILE A 374 19.92 4.89 9.74
C ILE A 374 18.75 4.96 8.78
N ILE A 375 17.68 4.21 9.07
CA ILE A 375 16.45 4.20 8.28
C ILE A 375 15.32 4.83 9.11
N LYS A 376 14.70 5.89 8.59
CA LYS A 376 13.58 6.58 9.24
C LYS A 376 12.25 5.97 8.82
N ALA A 377 11.52 5.38 9.77
CA ALA A 377 10.17 4.82 9.57
C ALA A 377 9.16 5.49 10.52
N VAL A 378 9.14 6.82 10.53
CA VAL A 378 8.40 7.66 11.49
C VAL A 378 7.10 8.23 10.93
N GLY A 379 6.51 7.54 9.96
CA GLY A 379 5.28 7.95 9.29
C GLY A 379 5.50 9.01 8.21
N GLN A 380 4.44 9.33 7.49
CA GLN A 380 4.48 10.23 6.34
C GLN A 380 3.75 11.54 6.60
N GLN A 381 4.20 12.59 5.93
CA GLN A 381 3.60 13.92 5.96
C GLN A 381 2.25 13.89 5.24
N LYS A 382 1.31 14.68 5.74
CA LYS A 382 0.08 14.99 5.01
C LYS A 382 0.39 16.04 3.94
N MET A 383 -0.24 15.92 2.78
CA MET A 383 0.02 16.82 1.64
C MET A 383 -0.77 18.13 1.74
N ARG A 384 -0.89 18.70 2.95
CA ARG A 384 -1.66 19.91 3.24
C ARG A 384 -1.35 21.05 2.27
N SER A 385 -0.07 21.34 2.06
CA SER A 385 0.33 22.44 1.16
C SER A 385 -0.11 22.25 -0.29
N PHE A 386 -0.26 21.01 -0.76
CA PHE A 386 -0.86 20.72 -2.07
C PHE A 386 -2.35 21.08 -2.06
N PHE A 387 -3.08 20.61 -1.06
CA PHE A 387 -4.53 20.83 -0.99
C PHE A 387 -4.91 22.29 -0.73
N GLU A 388 -4.13 23.02 0.08
CA GLU A 388 -4.32 24.46 0.30
C GLU A 388 -4.19 25.29 -0.99
N LYS A 389 -3.38 24.82 -1.95
CA LYS A 389 -3.23 25.47 -3.28
C LYS A 389 -4.31 25.04 -4.27
N VAL A 390 -5.05 23.98 -3.97
CA VAL A 390 -6.20 23.54 -4.75
C VAL A 390 -7.43 24.27 -4.23
N ALA A 391 -7.75 25.40 -4.82
CA ALA A 391 -8.81 26.29 -4.36
C ALA A 391 -10.13 25.55 -4.05
N GLY A 392 -10.65 25.73 -2.85
CA GLY A 392 -11.92 25.19 -2.40
C GLY A 392 -11.88 23.76 -1.84
N VAL A 393 -10.70 23.15 -1.70
CA VAL A 393 -10.56 21.84 -1.04
C VAL A 393 -10.19 22.04 0.43
N GLU A 394 -11.08 21.63 1.32
CA GLU A 394 -10.89 21.73 2.77
C GLU A 394 -10.07 20.56 3.30
N THR A 395 -9.24 20.86 4.32
CA THR A 395 -8.52 19.86 5.10
C THR A 395 -8.88 19.97 6.58
N ASP A 396 -8.82 18.84 7.30
CA ASP A 396 -8.98 18.83 8.75
C ASP A 396 -7.72 19.37 9.47
N GLU A 397 -7.80 19.45 10.80
CA GLU A 397 -6.68 19.90 11.64
C GLU A 397 -5.41 19.06 11.44
N LYS A 398 -5.56 17.78 11.07
CA LYS A 398 -4.46 16.85 10.78
C LYS A 398 -3.94 16.97 9.35
N GLY A 399 -4.54 17.82 8.50
CA GLY A 399 -4.16 18.02 7.11
C GLY A 399 -4.66 16.94 6.14
N ARG A 400 -5.72 16.19 6.51
CA ARG A 400 -6.40 15.23 5.65
C ARG A 400 -7.54 15.92 4.90
N VAL A 401 -7.80 15.50 3.66
CA VAL A 401 -8.91 16.03 2.87
C VAL A 401 -10.24 15.66 3.52
N VAL A 402 -11.14 16.64 3.67
CA VAL A 402 -12.50 16.42 4.15
C VAL A 402 -13.40 16.03 2.98
N VAL A 403 -14.13 14.94 3.13
CA VAL A 403 -15.09 14.44 2.13
C VAL A 403 -16.42 14.08 2.77
N ASN A 404 -17.50 14.11 1.98
CA ASN A 404 -18.80 13.61 2.38
C ASN A 404 -18.92 12.09 2.17
N GLU A 405 -20.10 11.51 2.42
CA GLU A 405 -20.39 10.07 2.24
C GLU A 405 -20.19 9.56 0.80
N ASN A 406 -20.23 10.43 -0.19
CA ASN A 406 -20.00 10.15 -1.60
C ASN A 406 -18.55 10.43 -2.04
N MET A 407 -17.63 10.56 -1.11
CA MET A 407 -16.22 10.90 -1.34
C MET A 407 -16.00 12.25 -2.03
N GLN A 408 -17.02 13.12 -2.12
CA GLN A 408 -16.91 14.45 -2.68
C GLN A 408 -16.30 15.41 -1.65
N THR A 409 -15.36 16.23 -2.10
CA THR A 409 -14.73 17.30 -1.29
C THR A 409 -15.68 18.50 -1.13
N SER A 410 -15.22 19.55 -0.45
CA SER A 410 -15.92 20.83 -0.38
C SER A 410 -16.10 21.53 -1.76
N LYS A 411 -15.32 21.12 -2.78
CA LYS A 411 -15.39 21.64 -4.13
C LYS A 411 -16.21 20.70 -5.03
N PRO A 412 -17.32 21.19 -5.65
CA PRO A 412 -18.11 20.38 -6.58
C PRO A 412 -17.26 19.84 -7.73
N GLY A 413 -17.50 18.59 -8.14
CA GLY A 413 -16.75 17.92 -9.19
C GLY A 413 -15.38 17.37 -8.76
N ILE A 414 -14.93 17.67 -7.53
CA ILE A 414 -13.67 17.15 -6.98
C ILE A 414 -13.96 16.13 -5.88
N PHE A 415 -13.38 14.95 -6.02
CA PHE A 415 -13.51 13.82 -5.10
C PHE A 415 -12.13 13.44 -4.55
N ALA A 416 -12.09 12.79 -3.39
CA ALA A 416 -10.84 12.31 -2.81
C ALA A 416 -11.04 10.99 -2.08
N GLY A 417 -9.97 10.17 -2.00
CA GLY A 417 -10.01 8.89 -1.29
C GLY A 417 -8.63 8.29 -1.06
N GLY A 418 -8.57 7.24 -0.26
CA GLY A 418 -7.34 6.63 0.21
C GLY A 418 -6.65 7.44 1.31
N ASP A 419 -5.33 7.29 1.45
CA ASP A 419 -4.57 7.81 2.59
C ASP A 419 -4.61 9.34 2.73
N CYS A 420 -4.86 10.07 1.67
CA CYS A 420 -5.03 11.54 1.77
C CYS A 420 -6.31 11.94 2.54
N VAL A 421 -7.27 11.02 2.70
CA VAL A 421 -8.51 11.20 3.45
C VAL A 421 -8.46 10.50 4.80
N ASN A 422 -8.11 9.20 4.86
CA ASN A 422 -8.11 8.43 6.11
C ASN A 422 -6.85 8.66 6.96
N GLY A 423 -5.76 9.14 6.34
CA GLY A 423 -4.50 9.44 7.04
C GLY A 423 -3.47 8.33 7.05
N GLY A 424 -3.73 7.25 6.34
CA GLY A 424 -2.92 6.02 6.24
C GLY A 424 -3.64 4.87 6.92
N ALA A 425 -4.08 3.91 6.11
CA ALA A 425 -4.77 2.68 6.52
C ALA A 425 -4.33 1.53 5.59
N GLU A 426 -5.07 0.42 5.56
CA GLU A 426 -4.73 -0.71 4.71
C GLU A 426 -5.05 -0.43 3.23
N ALA A 427 -4.34 -1.14 2.33
CA ALA A 427 -4.57 -1.03 0.89
C ALA A 427 -6.05 -1.33 0.52
N VAL A 428 -6.67 -2.26 1.22
CA VAL A 428 -8.08 -2.62 1.04
C VAL A 428 -9.04 -1.47 1.40
N ASP A 429 -8.72 -0.66 2.41
CA ASP A 429 -9.51 0.52 2.78
C ASP A 429 -9.41 1.59 1.69
N ALA A 430 -8.21 1.80 1.15
CA ALA A 430 -8.01 2.72 0.05
C ALA A 430 -8.78 2.26 -1.21
N SER A 431 -8.79 0.95 -1.53
CA SER A 431 -9.57 0.38 -2.61
C SER A 431 -11.07 0.62 -2.43
N GLN A 432 -11.61 0.41 -1.21
CA GLN A 432 -13.01 0.69 -0.90
C GLN A 432 -13.36 2.17 -1.10
N MET A 433 -12.48 3.08 -0.65
CA MET A 433 -12.71 4.51 -0.88
C MET A 433 -12.71 4.87 -2.36
N GLY A 434 -11.87 4.23 -3.18
CA GLY A 434 -11.90 4.37 -4.64
C GLY A 434 -13.20 3.88 -5.27
N LYS A 435 -13.75 2.75 -4.78
CA LYS A 435 -15.07 2.24 -5.19
C LYS A 435 -16.19 3.20 -4.83
N LEU A 436 -16.21 3.71 -3.61
CA LEU A 436 -17.20 4.71 -3.15
C LEU A 436 -17.08 6.02 -3.95
N ALA A 437 -15.86 6.45 -4.26
CA ALA A 437 -15.65 7.63 -5.11
C ALA A 437 -16.21 7.44 -6.53
N ALA A 438 -16.02 6.26 -7.12
CA ALA A 438 -16.62 5.96 -8.43
C ALA A 438 -18.17 6.02 -8.39
N GLN A 439 -18.80 5.53 -7.31
CA GLN A 439 -20.25 5.68 -7.09
C GLN A 439 -20.65 7.16 -6.96
N GLY A 440 -19.93 7.90 -6.10
CA GLY A 440 -20.22 9.32 -5.86
C GLY A 440 -20.05 10.19 -7.13
N ILE A 441 -19.02 9.92 -7.93
CA ILE A 441 -18.81 10.57 -9.22
C ILE A 441 -19.97 10.25 -10.17
N HIS A 442 -20.38 8.97 -10.23
CA HIS A 442 -21.49 8.57 -11.10
C HIS A 442 -22.80 9.26 -10.70
N ILE A 443 -23.13 9.26 -9.41
CA ILE A 443 -24.31 9.99 -8.88
C ILE A 443 -24.23 11.47 -9.23
N ALA A 444 -23.10 12.11 -9.03
CA ALA A 444 -22.95 13.56 -9.29
C ALA A 444 -23.09 13.92 -10.77
N LEU A 445 -22.62 13.06 -11.68
CA LEU A 445 -22.63 13.33 -13.11
C LEU A 445 -23.91 12.85 -13.84
N THR A 446 -24.66 11.89 -13.29
CA THR A 446 -25.83 11.29 -13.95
C THR A 446 -27.11 11.41 -13.14
N GLY A 447 -27.03 11.58 -11.82
CA GLY A 447 -28.16 11.49 -10.90
C GLY A 447 -28.59 10.06 -10.56
N GLU A 448 -27.91 9.03 -11.10
CA GLU A 448 -28.27 7.62 -10.88
C GLU A 448 -27.51 7.03 -9.69
N ASP A 449 -28.22 6.47 -8.71
CA ASP A 449 -27.61 5.73 -7.58
C ASP A 449 -27.35 4.28 -8.01
N ILE A 450 -26.09 3.92 -8.10
CA ILE A 450 -25.67 2.55 -8.39
C ILE A 450 -24.92 1.96 -7.18
N ARG A 451 -24.95 0.62 -7.11
CA ARG A 451 -24.19 -0.13 -6.10
C ARG A 451 -23.35 -1.22 -6.78
N PHE A 452 -22.07 -1.23 -6.48
CA PHE A 452 -21.17 -2.26 -6.96
C PHE A 452 -21.27 -3.54 -6.14
N ALA A 453 -20.59 -4.60 -6.60
CA ALA A 453 -20.49 -5.86 -5.87
C ALA A 453 -19.87 -5.62 -4.47
N GLY A 454 -20.33 -6.37 -3.49
CA GLY A 454 -19.96 -6.20 -2.08
C GLY A 454 -20.86 -5.21 -1.35
N ASP A 455 -21.09 -4.01 -1.88
CA ASP A 455 -21.93 -2.99 -1.21
C ASP A 455 -23.42 -3.31 -1.25
N ARG A 456 -23.85 -4.17 -2.18
CA ARG A 456 -25.24 -4.67 -2.24
C ARG A 456 -25.61 -5.56 -1.06
N GLN A 457 -24.60 -6.19 -0.42
CA GLN A 457 -24.80 -7.13 0.70
C GLN A 457 -24.72 -6.44 2.07
N ALA A 458 -24.13 -5.25 2.15
CA ALA A 458 -23.96 -4.52 3.41
C ALA A 458 -25.27 -3.98 4.03
N LYS A 459 -26.42 -4.13 3.34
CA LYS A 459 -27.74 -3.63 3.78
C LYS A 459 -28.64 -4.71 4.40
N ILE A 460 -28.14 -5.91 4.73
CA ILE A 460 -28.93 -6.96 5.40
C ILE A 460 -28.56 -7.02 6.88
#